data_8a6c5ce1ebe33b002599ef7a843c34c7
#
_entry.id   8a6c5ce1ebe33b002599ef7a843c34c7
#
_cell.length_a   1.000
_cell.length_b   1.000
_cell.length_c   1.000
_cell.angle_alpha   90.00
_cell.angle_beta   90.00
_cell.angle_gamma   90.00
#
_symmetry.space_group_name_H-M   'P 1'
#
loop_
_entity.id
_entity.type
_entity.pdbx_description
1 polymer ?
#
loop_
_entity_poly.entity_id
_entity_poly.type
_entity_poly.pdbx_seq_one_letter_code
_entity_poly.pdbx_strand_id
1 'polypeptide(L)'
;LVPAEHQLAALLHDATEAYVGDLVRPLKEDMRADARYEGVTCTYDVTEERVWQAICQRFDLDPILPDCVKHADLVALATEKRDLMASHPEPWPCLYGITPASTTVHAWTPGAAAIHYHARLLQLLGTTHRRRASA
;
A
#
# COMPACT_ATOMS: atom_id res chain seq x y z
N LEU A 1 1.32 -4.73 -12.42
CA LEU A 1 2.52 -4.12 -11.83
C LEU A 1 3.33 -5.14 -11.00
N VAL A 2 2.70 -6.14 -10.39
CA VAL A 2 3.39 -7.18 -9.59
C VAL A 2 3.11 -8.58 -10.13
N PRO A 3 4.02 -9.55 -9.92
CA PRO A 3 3.78 -10.97 -10.21
C PRO A 3 2.52 -11.51 -9.53
N ALA A 4 1.95 -12.57 -10.09
CA ALA A 4 0.65 -13.09 -9.65
C ALA A 4 0.64 -13.57 -8.18
N GLU A 5 1.77 -14.08 -7.68
CA GLU A 5 1.97 -14.53 -6.31
C GLU A 5 1.98 -13.39 -5.29
N HIS A 6 2.32 -12.17 -5.70
CA HIS A 6 2.39 -11.00 -4.83
C HIS A 6 1.17 -10.07 -4.92
N GLN A 7 0.18 -10.38 -5.78
CA GLN A 7 -0.97 -9.50 -6.00
C GLN A 7 -1.86 -9.33 -4.78
N LEU A 8 -2.00 -10.34 -3.92
CA LEU A 8 -2.77 -10.23 -2.69
C LEU A 8 -2.04 -9.33 -1.68
N ALA A 9 -0.74 -9.53 -1.50
CA ALA A 9 0.08 -8.66 -0.66
C ALA A 9 0.05 -7.19 -1.16
N ALA A 10 0.16 -6.99 -2.48
CA ALA A 10 0.07 -5.67 -3.09
C ALA A 10 -1.31 -5.01 -2.95
N LEU A 11 -2.40 -5.79 -2.92
CA LEU A 11 -3.74 -5.25 -2.68
C LEU A 11 -3.94 -4.84 -1.21
N LEU A 12 -3.25 -5.52 -0.28
CA LEU A 12 -3.45 -5.36 1.15
C LEU A 12 -2.35 -4.53 1.84
N HIS A 13 -1.33 -4.05 1.13
CA HIS A 13 -0.15 -3.43 1.73
C HIS A 13 -0.47 -2.20 2.60
N ASP A 14 -1.50 -1.42 2.22
CA ASP A 14 -1.99 -0.26 2.97
C ASP A 14 -3.27 -0.54 3.77
N ALA A 15 -3.67 -1.82 3.92
CA ALA A 15 -4.91 -2.14 4.62
C ALA A 15 -4.88 -1.77 6.12
N THR A 16 -3.70 -1.52 6.68
CA THR A 16 -3.51 -0.98 8.04
C THR A 16 -4.17 0.38 8.20
N GLU A 17 -4.16 1.21 7.18
CA GLU A 17 -4.70 2.57 7.20
C GLU A 17 -6.20 2.63 7.46
N ALA A 18 -6.93 1.56 7.13
CA ALA A 18 -8.35 1.44 7.49
C ALA A 18 -8.60 1.37 9.01
N TYR A 19 -7.58 1.06 9.80
CA TYR A 19 -7.64 0.92 11.26
C TYR A 19 -6.95 2.05 12.01
N VAL A 20 -5.76 2.46 11.53
CA VAL A 20 -4.91 3.45 12.19
C VAL A 20 -4.96 4.83 11.53
N GLY A 21 -5.61 4.94 10.38
CA GLY A 21 -5.67 6.15 9.56
C GLY A 21 -4.43 6.32 8.66
N ASP A 22 -4.64 6.98 7.54
CA ASP A 22 -3.56 7.40 6.64
C ASP A 22 -2.98 8.72 7.15
N LEU A 23 -1.82 8.66 7.76
CA LEU A 23 -1.09 9.85 8.20
C LEU A 23 -0.15 10.33 7.09
N VAL A 24 -0.24 11.61 6.77
CA VAL A 24 0.67 12.24 5.80
C VAL A 24 2.14 12.09 6.25
N ARG A 25 3.03 11.84 5.28
CA ARG A 25 4.44 11.55 5.54
C ARG A 25 5.13 12.56 6.49
N PRO A 26 4.98 13.90 6.34
CA PRO A 26 5.62 14.83 7.25
C PRO A 26 5.23 14.60 8.72
N LEU A 27 3.96 14.26 9.00
CA LEU A 27 3.52 13.98 10.36
C LEU A 27 4.10 12.66 10.89
N LYS A 28 4.15 11.60 10.06
CA LYS A 28 4.81 10.33 10.44
C LYS A 28 6.30 10.57 10.77
N GLU A 29 7.00 11.39 9.98
CA GLU A 29 8.41 11.72 10.19
C GLU A 29 8.64 12.52 11.48
N ASP A 30 7.77 13.47 11.77
CA ASP A 30 7.79 14.27 13.00
C ASP A 30 7.59 13.38 14.25
N MET A 31 6.55 12.56 14.26
CA MET A 31 6.30 11.59 15.35
C MET A 31 7.48 10.64 15.57
N ARG A 32 8.16 10.20 14.49
CA ARG A 32 9.36 9.36 14.58
C ARG A 32 10.56 10.13 15.11
N ALA A 33 10.67 11.42 14.78
CA ALA A 33 11.73 12.28 15.29
C ALA A 33 11.58 12.51 16.79
N ASP A 34 10.36 12.80 17.26
CA ASP A 34 10.05 12.96 18.67
C ASP A 34 10.33 11.68 19.46
N ALA A 35 9.86 10.53 18.97
CA ALA A 35 10.13 9.25 19.61
C ALA A 35 11.63 8.95 19.71
N ARG A 36 12.41 9.26 18.67
CA ARG A 36 13.88 9.11 18.72
C ARG A 36 14.53 10.06 19.74
N TYR A 37 14.05 11.31 19.83
CA TYR A 37 14.54 12.26 20.80
C TYR A 37 14.29 11.79 22.25
N GLU A 38 13.13 11.18 22.49
CA GLU A 38 12.77 10.59 23.78
C GLU A 38 13.40 9.21 24.06
N GLY A 39 14.08 8.62 23.08
CA GLY A 39 14.69 7.30 23.20
C GLY A 39 13.68 6.14 23.23
N VAL A 40 12.50 6.34 22.65
CA VAL A 40 11.42 5.34 22.59
C VAL A 40 11.07 5.00 21.13
N THR A 41 10.30 3.93 20.95
CA THR A 41 9.77 3.57 19.64
C THR A 41 8.49 4.37 19.35
N CYS A 42 8.33 4.84 18.12
CA CYS A 42 7.12 5.56 17.70
C CYS A 42 5.88 4.67 17.88
N THR A 43 4.95 5.11 18.71
CA THR A 43 3.73 4.35 19.04
C THR A 43 2.87 4.08 17.81
N TYR A 44 2.83 5.01 16.86
CA TYR A 44 2.13 4.82 15.60
C TYR A 44 2.71 3.63 14.82
N ASP A 45 4.03 3.59 14.63
CA ASP A 45 4.70 2.51 13.90
C ASP A 45 4.46 1.15 14.57
N VAL A 46 4.51 1.08 15.91
CA VAL A 46 4.21 -0.15 16.66
C VAL A 46 2.78 -0.60 16.45
N THR A 47 1.84 0.34 16.42
CA THR A 47 0.42 0.02 16.23
C THR A 47 0.15 -0.43 14.79
N GLU A 48 0.70 0.28 13.81
CA GLU A 48 0.61 -0.06 12.39
C GLU A 48 1.17 -1.47 12.13
N GLU A 49 2.35 -1.77 12.68
CA GLU A 49 2.98 -3.10 12.56
C GLU A 49 2.12 -4.21 13.19
N ARG A 50 1.53 -3.98 14.36
CA ARG A 50 0.64 -4.98 15.00
C ARG A 50 -0.60 -5.26 14.16
N VAL A 51 -1.18 -4.24 13.53
CA VAL A 51 -2.32 -4.42 12.62
C VAL A 51 -1.87 -5.17 11.36
N TRP A 52 -0.71 -4.82 10.81
CA TRP A 52 -0.14 -5.52 9.65
C TRP A 52 0.09 -7.02 9.94
N GLN A 53 0.67 -7.37 11.08
CA GLN A 53 0.86 -8.75 11.50
C GLN A 53 -0.46 -9.52 11.59
N ALA A 54 -1.52 -8.89 12.13
CA ALA A 54 -2.84 -9.51 12.19
C ALA A 54 -3.45 -9.72 10.78
N ILE A 55 -3.26 -8.78 9.86
CA ILE A 55 -3.68 -8.92 8.47
C ILE A 55 -2.92 -10.07 7.81
N CYS A 56 -1.60 -10.13 7.97
CA CYS A 56 -0.76 -11.19 7.41
C CYS A 56 -1.19 -12.57 7.95
N GLN A 57 -1.42 -12.69 9.24
CA GLN A 57 -1.91 -13.91 9.84
C GLN A 57 -3.30 -14.32 9.29
N ARG A 58 -4.20 -13.35 9.13
CA ARG A 58 -5.57 -13.62 8.62
C ARG A 58 -5.57 -14.10 7.17
N PHE A 59 -4.68 -13.56 6.34
CA PHE A 59 -4.63 -13.84 4.90
C PHE A 59 -3.47 -14.77 4.50
N ASP A 60 -2.71 -15.25 5.49
CA ASP A 60 -1.54 -16.12 5.31
C ASP A 60 -0.53 -15.50 4.32
N LEU A 61 -0.12 -14.26 4.64
CA LEU A 61 0.88 -13.50 3.91
C LEU A 61 2.20 -13.48 4.68
N ASP A 62 3.31 -13.35 3.94
CA ASP A 62 4.58 -12.97 4.53
C ASP A 62 4.50 -11.51 5.01
N PRO A 63 4.84 -11.21 6.27
CA PRO A 63 4.90 -9.84 6.75
C PRO A 63 5.93 -8.97 6.03
N ILE A 64 6.96 -9.58 5.43
CA ILE A 64 7.97 -8.88 4.66
C ILE A 64 7.46 -8.66 3.24
N LEU A 65 7.09 -7.42 2.94
CA LEU A 65 6.65 -7.04 1.61
C LEU A 65 7.81 -7.14 0.60
N PRO A 66 7.60 -7.86 -0.53
CA PRO A 66 8.59 -7.91 -1.61
C PRO A 66 8.87 -6.53 -2.22
N ASP A 67 10.09 -6.29 -2.68
CA ASP A 67 10.48 -5.01 -3.29
C ASP A 67 9.61 -4.64 -4.51
N CYS A 68 9.11 -5.63 -5.24
CA CYS A 68 8.20 -5.38 -6.35
C CYS A 68 6.85 -4.76 -5.92
N VAL A 69 6.39 -4.98 -4.69
CA VAL A 69 5.20 -4.33 -4.14
C VAL A 69 5.49 -2.85 -3.88
N LYS A 70 6.59 -2.54 -3.20
CA LYS A 70 7.02 -1.16 -2.94
C LYS A 70 7.26 -0.39 -4.24
N HIS A 71 7.86 -1.04 -5.24
CA HIS A 71 8.05 -0.43 -6.56
C HIS A 71 6.71 -0.16 -7.25
N ALA A 72 5.78 -1.10 -7.21
CA ALA A 72 4.45 -0.94 -7.80
C ALA A 72 3.64 0.17 -7.16
N ASP A 73 3.77 0.36 -5.83
CA ASP A 73 3.19 1.48 -5.10
C ASP A 73 3.74 2.82 -5.61
N LEU A 74 5.06 2.97 -5.75
CA LEU A 74 5.66 4.18 -6.32
C LEU A 74 5.22 4.43 -7.76
N VAL A 75 5.06 3.40 -8.58
CA VAL A 75 4.53 3.51 -9.95
C VAL A 75 3.07 3.97 -9.93
N ALA A 76 2.26 3.44 -9.01
CA ALA A 76 0.88 3.88 -8.82
C ALA A 76 0.82 5.36 -8.41
N LEU A 77 1.59 5.76 -7.39
CA LEU A 77 1.68 7.15 -6.95
C LEU A 77 2.13 8.11 -8.07
N ALA A 78 3.14 7.72 -8.85
CA ALA A 78 3.58 8.52 -10.01
C ALA A 78 2.50 8.65 -11.07
N THR A 79 1.70 7.59 -11.28
CA THR A 79 0.58 7.56 -12.23
C THR A 79 -0.57 8.45 -11.77
N GLU A 80 -0.95 8.35 -10.51
CA GLU A 80 -1.98 9.18 -9.89
C GLU A 80 -1.59 10.66 -9.87
N LYS A 81 -0.32 10.96 -9.55
CA LYS A 81 0.20 12.33 -9.63
C LYS A 81 0.07 12.89 -11.02
N ARG A 82 0.38 12.12 -12.07
CA ARG A 82 0.26 12.55 -13.46
C ARG A 82 -1.19 12.78 -13.87
N ASP A 83 -2.11 11.89 -13.47
CA ASP A 83 -3.45 11.82 -14.05
C ASP A 83 -4.51 12.53 -13.20
N LEU A 84 -4.34 12.58 -11.87
CA LEU A 84 -5.38 13.00 -10.94
C LEU A 84 -5.04 14.26 -10.15
N MET A 85 -3.75 14.59 -10.01
CA MET A 85 -3.33 15.70 -9.16
C MET A 85 -3.09 16.97 -10.00
N ALA A 86 -3.30 18.13 -9.37
CA ALA A 86 -2.91 19.39 -9.97
C ALA A 86 -1.39 19.46 -10.18
N SER A 87 -0.98 20.14 -11.24
CA SER A 87 0.45 20.37 -11.48
C SER A 87 1.07 21.10 -10.28
N HIS A 88 2.16 20.59 -9.77
CA HIS A 88 2.93 21.18 -8.69
C HIS A 88 4.36 21.42 -9.17
N PRO A 89 4.94 22.63 -8.94
CA PRO A 89 6.25 22.99 -9.46
C PRO A 89 7.38 22.20 -8.82
N GLU A 90 7.22 21.77 -7.57
CA GLU A 90 8.25 21.03 -6.86
C GLU A 90 8.18 19.52 -7.18
N PRO A 91 9.32 18.91 -7.51
CA PRO A 91 9.37 17.47 -7.72
C PRO A 91 9.22 16.73 -6.36
N TRP A 92 8.68 15.54 -6.42
CA TRP A 92 8.63 14.65 -5.26
C TRP A 92 9.86 13.75 -5.26
N PRO A 93 10.76 13.88 -4.27
CA PRO A 93 12.02 13.10 -4.25
C PRO A 93 11.80 11.59 -4.29
N CYS A 94 10.73 11.07 -3.68
CA CYS A 94 10.40 9.65 -3.67
C CYS A 94 10.06 9.10 -5.07
N LEU A 95 9.76 9.99 -6.04
CA LEU A 95 9.42 9.58 -7.41
C LEU A 95 10.59 9.75 -8.40
N TYR A 96 11.80 10.11 -7.94
CA TYR A 96 12.96 10.19 -8.83
C TYR A 96 13.28 8.81 -9.44
N GLY A 97 13.33 8.76 -10.76
CA GLY A 97 13.59 7.53 -11.50
C GLY A 97 12.38 6.58 -11.64
N ILE A 98 11.21 6.95 -11.11
CA ILE A 98 9.99 6.18 -11.25
C ILE A 98 9.23 6.61 -12.50
N THR A 99 8.99 5.67 -13.40
CA THR A 99 8.17 5.89 -14.60
C THR A 99 6.70 5.54 -14.31
N PRO A 100 5.74 6.47 -14.52
CA PRO A 100 4.32 6.16 -14.39
C PRO A 100 3.89 5.01 -15.31
N ALA A 101 2.84 4.28 -14.94
CA ALA A 101 2.26 3.27 -15.80
C ALA A 101 1.79 3.87 -17.14
N SER A 102 1.83 3.08 -18.21
CA SER A 102 1.39 3.52 -19.55
C SER A 102 -0.11 3.74 -19.65
N THR A 103 -0.89 3.11 -18.75
CA THR A 103 -2.35 3.29 -18.66
C THR A 103 -2.70 4.58 -17.94
N THR A 104 -3.74 5.28 -18.40
CA THR A 104 -4.30 6.43 -17.70
C THR A 104 -5.29 5.96 -16.64
N VAL A 105 -5.20 6.53 -15.44
CA VAL A 105 -6.15 6.28 -14.37
C VAL A 105 -7.19 7.41 -14.29
N HIS A 106 -8.40 7.05 -13.88
CA HIS A 106 -9.51 7.96 -13.68
C HIS A 106 -10.02 7.84 -12.25
N ALA A 107 -10.39 8.96 -11.66
CA ALA A 107 -10.95 8.98 -10.33
C ALA A 107 -12.27 8.20 -10.27
N TRP A 108 -12.37 7.29 -9.31
CA TRP A 108 -13.61 6.59 -8.99
C TRP A 108 -14.35 7.30 -7.85
N THR A 109 -15.66 7.14 -7.82
CA THR A 109 -16.39 7.48 -6.60
C THR A 109 -16.01 6.50 -5.49
N PRO A 110 -16.09 6.90 -4.21
CA PRO A 110 -15.78 5.99 -3.08
C PRO A 110 -16.54 4.66 -3.15
N GLY A 111 -17.82 4.70 -3.56
CA GLY A 111 -18.63 3.49 -3.73
C GLY A 111 -18.11 2.57 -4.85
N ALA A 112 -17.74 3.14 -5.99
CA ALA A 112 -17.13 2.37 -7.08
C ALA A 112 -15.79 1.76 -6.66
N ALA A 113 -14.93 2.53 -5.99
CA ALA A 113 -13.66 2.05 -5.47
C ALA A 113 -13.86 0.86 -4.52
N ALA A 114 -14.80 0.96 -3.57
CA ALA A 114 -15.11 -0.12 -2.64
C ALA A 114 -15.58 -1.40 -3.36
N ILE A 115 -16.45 -1.28 -4.37
CA ILE A 115 -16.93 -2.41 -5.16
C ILE A 115 -15.78 -3.09 -5.90
N HIS A 116 -14.93 -2.32 -6.58
CA HIS A 116 -13.79 -2.86 -7.34
C HIS A 116 -12.75 -3.50 -6.43
N TYR A 117 -12.43 -2.86 -5.30
CA TYR A 117 -11.52 -3.42 -4.30
C TYR A 117 -12.03 -4.77 -3.77
N HIS A 118 -13.28 -4.82 -3.35
CA HIS A 118 -13.90 -6.04 -2.81
C HIS A 118 -13.94 -7.17 -3.85
N ALA A 119 -14.36 -6.86 -5.08
CA ALA A 119 -14.36 -7.85 -6.17
C ALA A 119 -12.95 -8.40 -6.42
N ARG A 120 -11.93 -7.52 -6.43
CA ARG A 120 -10.54 -7.93 -6.62
C ARG A 120 -10.02 -8.80 -5.47
N LEU A 121 -10.34 -8.42 -4.23
CA LEU A 121 -9.98 -9.20 -3.05
C LEU A 121 -10.55 -10.62 -3.12
N LEU A 122 -11.83 -10.77 -3.39
CA LEU A 122 -12.48 -12.09 -3.54
C LEU A 122 -11.85 -12.92 -4.66
N GLN A 123 -11.54 -12.32 -5.79
CA GLN A 123 -10.85 -12.97 -6.90
C GLN A 123 -9.48 -13.52 -6.48
N LEU A 124 -8.68 -12.72 -5.79
CA LEU A 124 -7.34 -13.10 -5.35
C LEU A 124 -7.39 -14.20 -4.27
N LEU A 125 -8.31 -14.11 -3.32
CA LEU A 125 -8.53 -15.15 -2.32
C LEU A 125 -8.92 -16.49 -2.97
N GLY A 126 -9.86 -16.49 -3.92
CA GLY A 126 -10.26 -17.70 -4.65
C GLY A 126 -9.12 -18.31 -5.47
N THR A 127 -8.18 -17.51 -5.97
CA THR A 127 -7.01 -17.98 -6.72
C THR A 127 -5.93 -18.54 -5.80
N THR A 128 -5.69 -17.91 -4.66
CA THR A 128 -4.71 -18.34 -3.65
C THR A 128 -5.11 -19.70 -3.05
N HIS A 129 -6.38 -19.88 -2.69
CA HIS A 129 -6.89 -21.15 -2.18
C HIS A 129 -6.73 -22.29 -3.19
N ARG A 130 -7.00 -22.05 -4.47
CA ARG A 130 -6.83 -23.07 -5.53
C ARG A 130 -5.36 -23.47 -5.71
N ARG A 131 -4.42 -22.55 -5.67
CA ARG A 131 -2.98 -22.84 -5.78
C ARG A 131 -2.47 -23.70 -4.63
N ARG A 132 -2.93 -23.44 -3.39
CA ARG A 132 -2.54 -24.23 -2.21
C ARG A 132 -3.13 -25.62 -2.20
N ALA A 133 -4.34 -25.79 -2.72
CA ALA A 133 -4.97 -27.11 -2.84
C ALA A 133 -4.33 -27.99 -3.93
N SER A 134 -3.49 -27.40 -4.81
CA SER A 134 -2.81 -28.08 -5.92
C SER A 134 -1.32 -28.30 -5.67
N ALA A 135 -0.79 -27.87 -4.53
CA ALA A 135 0.61 -28.03 -4.13
C ALA A 135 0.75 -29.04 -2.99
#